data_89b78fbb0a22c086ae4280ffa83b330f
#
_entry.id   89b78fbb0a22c086ae4280ffa83b330f
#
_cell.length_a   1.000
_cell.length_b   1.000
_cell.length_c   1.000
_cell.angle_alpha   90.00
_cell.angle_beta   90.00
_cell.angle_gamma   90.00
#
_symmetry.space_group_name_H-M   'P 1'
#
loop_
_entity.id
_entity.type
_entity.pdbx_description
1 polymer ?
#
loop_
_entity_poly.entity_id
_entity_poly.type
_entity_poly.pdbx_seq_one_letter_code
_entity_poly.pdbx_strand_id
1 'polypeptide(L)'
;MSDSVYQAANNRYTCGMDYRRAGKSSILLPAISLGLWHNFGDVDSLARSKDKLHYAFDHGITHFDLANNYGPSAGSAEETFGKIMKTSFAPYRDELFVSTKAGHDMWPGPYGTWGSRKHLTASLNQSLKRMNLDYVDIFYSHRYDPETPLEETLQTLVDIVRQGKALYVGISKYPPEAARKAYAYLKDHDVICLLYQGRYNLLNREPEEQGILQQAAENGSGFVAFSPLAQGLLTNRYLKGIPEDSRIARGGFLKKEALTEDLLQKIIRLDRLACERGQSLAEMSLAWLLAHPLVTSVIVGASSVEQLADNLKALENISFSQEEQQTIQAILQ
;
A
#
# COMPACT_ATOMS: atom_id res chain seq x y z
N MET A 1 -6.22 33.18 -14.36
CA MET A 1 -4.84 32.67 -14.30
C MET A 1 -4.86 31.34 -15.03
N SER A 2 -4.11 31.19 -16.13
CA SER A 2 -4.00 29.90 -16.82
C SER A 2 -3.30 28.95 -15.83
N ASP A 3 -4.02 27.92 -15.36
CA ASP A 3 -3.36 26.84 -14.64
C ASP A 3 -2.25 26.30 -15.54
N SER A 4 -0.99 26.48 -15.12
CA SER A 4 0.14 25.91 -15.85
C SER A 4 -0.06 24.39 -15.89
N VAL A 5 0.03 23.81 -17.08
CA VAL A 5 -0.03 22.35 -17.25
C VAL A 5 1.11 21.75 -16.42
N TYR A 6 0.77 20.75 -15.59
CA TYR A 6 1.78 20.05 -14.79
C TYR A 6 2.87 19.44 -15.69
N GLN A 7 4.11 19.69 -15.31
CA GLN A 7 5.28 19.07 -15.91
C GLN A 7 6.07 18.35 -14.81
N ALA A 8 6.22 17.05 -14.99
CA ALA A 8 6.94 16.22 -14.02
C ALA A 8 8.44 16.60 -13.98
N ALA A 9 9.05 16.51 -12.81
CA ALA A 9 10.47 16.79 -12.64
C ALA A 9 11.33 15.86 -13.52
N ASN A 10 12.27 16.44 -14.25
CA ASN A 10 13.14 15.68 -15.18
C ASN A 10 14.06 14.70 -14.45
N ASN A 11 14.43 14.99 -13.20
CA ASN A 11 15.30 14.15 -12.37
C ASN A 11 14.55 13.16 -11.46
N ARG A 12 13.23 12.97 -11.64
CA ARG A 12 12.39 12.14 -10.74
C ARG A 12 12.90 10.71 -10.56
N TYR A 13 13.60 10.16 -11.54
CA TYR A 13 14.15 8.80 -11.47
C TYR A 13 15.60 8.74 -10.94
N THR A 14 16.21 9.89 -10.66
CA THR A 14 17.59 9.99 -10.18
C THR A 14 17.70 10.72 -8.83
N CYS A 15 16.57 11.02 -8.18
CA CYS A 15 16.52 11.79 -6.94
C CYS A 15 16.60 10.91 -5.67
N GLY A 16 17.09 9.67 -5.76
CA GLY A 16 17.33 8.79 -4.60
C GLY A 16 16.28 7.71 -4.36
N MET A 17 15.25 7.59 -5.22
CA MET A 17 14.32 6.48 -5.15
C MET A 17 15.00 5.18 -5.61
N ASP A 18 14.94 4.16 -4.76
CA ASP A 18 15.35 2.79 -5.10
C ASP A 18 14.18 2.04 -5.75
N TYR A 19 14.46 1.34 -6.87
CA TYR A 19 13.47 0.53 -7.59
C TYR A 19 13.77 -0.95 -7.44
N ARG A 20 12.81 -1.71 -6.89
CA ARG A 20 12.95 -3.10 -6.50
C ARG A 20 12.10 -4.01 -7.38
N ARG A 21 12.69 -5.11 -7.79
CA ARG A 21 12.00 -6.09 -8.64
C ARG A 21 10.85 -6.75 -7.90
N ALA A 22 9.67 -6.74 -8.51
CA ALA A 22 8.49 -7.47 -8.01
C ALA A 22 8.64 -8.96 -8.29
N GLY A 23 9.16 -9.70 -7.32
CA GLY A 23 9.41 -11.12 -7.42
C GLY A 23 10.31 -11.51 -8.61
N LYS A 24 9.85 -12.43 -9.44
CA LYS A 24 10.56 -12.90 -10.66
C LYS A 24 10.08 -12.22 -11.95
N SER A 25 9.33 -11.12 -11.84
CA SER A 25 8.84 -10.37 -13.01
C SER A 25 9.88 -9.35 -13.52
N SER A 26 9.58 -8.68 -14.64
CA SER A 26 10.35 -7.53 -15.14
C SER A 26 9.93 -6.19 -14.50
N ILE A 27 8.87 -6.19 -13.68
CA ILE A 27 8.35 -4.97 -13.07
C ILE A 27 9.24 -4.54 -11.91
N LEU A 28 9.60 -3.27 -11.91
CA LEU A 28 10.31 -2.60 -10.82
C LEU A 28 9.35 -1.65 -10.11
N LEU A 29 9.16 -1.81 -8.81
CA LEU A 29 8.38 -0.89 -7.99
C LEU A 29 9.29 0.05 -7.20
N PRO A 30 8.88 1.30 -6.95
CA PRO A 30 9.60 2.16 -6.03
C PRO A 30 9.60 1.55 -4.63
N ALA A 31 10.70 1.69 -3.91
CA ALA A 31 10.82 1.17 -2.53
C ALA A 31 9.71 1.73 -1.62
N ILE A 32 9.29 2.98 -1.86
CA ILE A 32 8.15 3.62 -1.21
C ILE A 32 7.07 3.89 -2.25
N SER A 33 5.86 3.40 -2.00
CA SER A 33 4.65 3.60 -2.80
C SER A 33 3.65 4.48 -2.04
N LEU A 34 2.78 5.19 -2.74
CA LEU A 34 1.77 6.05 -2.10
C LEU A 34 0.41 5.37 -2.09
N GLY A 35 -0.14 5.17 -0.88
CA GLY A 35 -1.48 4.63 -0.65
C GLY A 35 -2.52 5.75 -0.51
N LEU A 36 -3.62 5.61 -1.22
CA LEU A 36 -4.68 6.61 -1.27
C LEU A 36 -5.90 6.23 -0.40
N TRP A 37 -5.70 5.46 0.66
CA TRP A 37 -6.81 5.03 1.53
C TRP A 37 -7.48 6.19 2.27
N HIS A 38 -6.69 7.08 2.86
CA HIS A 38 -7.16 8.29 3.57
C HIS A 38 -6.51 9.53 2.97
N ASN A 39 -7.11 10.70 3.23
CA ASN A 39 -6.64 12.01 2.77
C ASN A 39 -6.72 12.22 1.25
N PHE A 40 -7.53 11.43 0.56
CA PHE A 40 -7.79 11.52 -0.88
C PHE A 40 -9.28 11.40 -1.22
N GLY A 41 -10.16 11.36 -0.20
CA GLY A 41 -11.60 11.27 -0.39
C GLY A 41 -12.24 12.60 -0.76
N ASP A 42 -13.58 12.59 -0.84
CA ASP A 42 -14.40 13.78 -1.15
C ASP A 42 -14.48 14.80 -0.03
N VAL A 43 -14.05 14.43 1.18
CA VAL A 43 -13.88 15.33 2.34
C VAL A 43 -12.54 16.05 2.34
N ASP A 44 -11.65 15.70 1.43
CA ASP A 44 -10.31 16.24 1.32
C ASP A 44 -10.22 17.24 0.16
N SER A 45 -9.33 18.23 0.29
CA SER A 45 -9.09 19.20 -0.77
C SER A 45 -8.45 18.55 -2.00
N LEU A 46 -9.09 18.69 -3.16
CA LEU A 46 -8.52 18.23 -4.44
C LEU A 46 -7.15 18.85 -4.70
N ALA A 47 -6.96 20.14 -4.36
CA ALA A 47 -5.67 20.81 -4.51
C ALA A 47 -4.59 20.14 -3.68
N ARG A 48 -4.84 19.86 -2.39
CA ARG A 48 -3.88 19.15 -1.52
C ARG A 48 -3.60 17.73 -2.01
N SER A 49 -4.61 17.05 -2.54
CA SER A 49 -4.42 15.71 -3.12
C SER A 49 -3.55 15.78 -4.37
N LYS A 50 -3.77 16.78 -5.22
CA LYS A 50 -2.95 17.07 -6.40
C LYS A 50 -1.50 17.36 -6.02
N ASP A 51 -1.25 18.23 -5.04
CA ASP A 51 0.09 18.57 -4.57
C ASP A 51 0.85 17.34 -4.07
N LYS A 52 0.19 16.46 -3.28
CA LYS A 52 0.79 15.21 -2.81
C LYS A 52 1.13 14.24 -3.94
N LEU A 53 0.25 14.09 -4.93
CA LEU A 53 0.49 13.19 -6.07
C LEU A 53 1.59 13.73 -6.98
N HIS A 54 1.63 15.06 -7.25
CA HIS A 54 2.70 15.70 -7.99
C HIS A 54 4.04 15.52 -7.29
N TYR A 55 4.09 15.85 -5.98
CA TYR A 55 5.30 15.67 -5.18
C TYR A 55 5.78 14.22 -5.18
N ALA A 56 4.88 13.26 -5.03
CA ALA A 56 5.20 11.84 -5.07
C ALA A 56 5.87 11.46 -6.39
N PHE A 57 5.26 11.81 -7.50
CA PHE A 57 5.78 11.49 -8.83
C PHE A 57 7.09 12.20 -9.14
N ASP A 58 7.22 13.48 -8.76
CA ASP A 58 8.45 14.27 -8.91
C ASP A 58 9.63 13.70 -8.08
N HIS A 59 9.35 12.85 -7.08
CA HIS A 59 10.34 12.17 -6.24
C HIS A 59 10.42 10.66 -6.50
N GLY A 60 9.98 10.20 -7.67
CA GLY A 60 10.16 8.82 -8.13
C GLY A 60 9.13 7.81 -7.61
N ILE A 61 8.09 8.24 -6.90
CA ILE A 61 6.98 7.34 -6.55
C ILE A 61 6.12 7.16 -7.80
N THR A 62 6.26 6.01 -8.44
CA THR A 62 5.47 5.63 -9.62
C THR A 62 4.27 4.76 -9.30
N HIS A 63 4.24 4.13 -8.13
CA HIS A 63 3.16 3.24 -7.70
C HIS A 63 2.15 3.97 -6.81
N PHE A 64 0.91 4.06 -7.29
CA PHE A 64 -0.25 4.60 -6.58
C PHE A 64 -1.22 3.47 -6.25
N ASP A 65 -1.47 3.26 -4.95
CA ASP A 65 -2.24 2.13 -4.44
C ASP A 65 -3.64 2.56 -3.98
N LEU A 66 -4.66 2.14 -4.73
CA LEU A 66 -6.07 2.42 -4.49
C LEU A 66 -6.87 1.15 -4.12
N ALA A 67 -8.14 1.32 -3.85
CA ALA A 67 -9.16 0.29 -3.81
C ALA A 67 -10.54 0.91 -4.10
N ASN A 68 -11.48 0.08 -4.56
CA ASN A 68 -12.82 0.54 -4.92
C ASN A 68 -13.56 1.24 -3.77
N ASN A 69 -13.27 0.86 -2.51
CA ASN A 69 -13.93 1.38 -1.31
C ASN A 69 -13.12 2.47 -0.57
N TYR A 70 -12.00 2.95 -1.14
CA TYR A 70 -11.20 3.99 -0.50
C TYR A 70 -11.87 5.37 -0.57
N GLY A 71 -11.66 6.16 0.49
CA GLY A 71 -12.24 7.49 0.70
C GLY A 71 -11.95 8.00 2.11
N PRO A 72 -12.95 8.54 2.86
CA PRO A 72 -14.40 8.59 2.61
C PRO A 72 -14.79 9.53 1.48
N SER A 73 -15.96 9.39 0.85
CA SER A 73 -16.83 8.22 0.84
C SER A 73 -16.25 7.10 -0.03
N ALA A 74 -16.86 5.89 0.00
CA ALA A 74 -16.37 4.77 -0.79
C ALA A 74 -16.34 5.10 -2.29
N GLY A 75 -15.18 4.92 -2.94
CA GLY A 75 -14.93 5.26 -4.34
C GLY A 75 -14.39 6.66 -4.58
N SER A 76 -14.50 7.58 -3.62
CA SER A 76 -14.11 8.98 -3.81
C SER A 76 -12.59 9.17 -3.97
N ALA A 77 -11.78 8.28 -3.42
CA ALA A 77 -10.33 8.32 -3.65
C ALA A 77 -9.98 8.02 -5.13
N GLU A 78 -10.65 7.04 -5.74
CA GLU A 78 -10.49 6.75 -7.18
C GLU A 78 -11.03 7.91 -8.05
N GLU A 79 -12.12 8.56 -7.66
CA GLU A 79 -12.65 9.75 -8.37
C GLU A 79 -11.67 10.91 -8.29
N THR A 80 -11.08 11.16 -7.12
CA THR A 80 -10.07 12.19 -6.92
C THR A 80 -8.83 11.90 -7.77
N PHE A 81 -8.34 10.67 -7.75
CA PHE A 81 -7.24 10.22 -8.59
C PHE A 81 -7.56 10.39 -10.08
N GLY A 82 -8.77 9.99 -10.53
CA GLY A 82 -9.22 10.12 -11.91
C GLY A 82 -9.27 11.57 -12.42
N LYS A 83 -9.67 12.52 -11.55
CA LYS A 83 -9.60 13.96 -11.87
C LYS A 83 -8.16 14.41 -12.10
N ILE A 84 -7.22 13.93 -11.27
CA ILE A 84 -5.80 14.28 -11.37
C ILE A 84 -5.15 13.56 -12.57
N MET A 85 -5.51 12.30 -12.83
CA MET A 85 -5.11 11.58 -14.04
C MET A 85 -5.43 12.39 -15.28
N LYS A 86 -6.68 12.84 -15.41
CA LYS A 86 -7.14 13.61 -16.59
C LYS A 86 -6.43 14.96 -16.75
N THR A 87 -6.14 15.65 -15.64
CA THR A 87 -5.62 17.03 -15.69
C THR A 87 -4.10 17.15 -15.61
N SER A 88 -3.43 16.13 -15.06
CA SER A 88 -1.98 16.18 -14.78
C SER A 88 -1.22 14.98 -15.32
N PHE A 89 -1.74 13.76 -15.14
CA PHE A 89 -0.98 12.53 -15.35
C PHE A 89 -1.27 11.82 -16.67
N ALA A 90 -2.23 12.28 -17.48
CA ALA A 90 -2.52 11.66 -18.76
C ALA A 90 -1.28 11.48 -19.67
N PRO A 91 -0.34 12.46 -19.78
CA PRO A 91 0.89 12.28 -20.56
C PRO A 91 1.87 11.26 -19.96
N TYR A 92 1.71 10.90 -18.69
CA TYR A 92 2.63 10.04 -17.94
C TYR A 92 2.02 8.68 -17.60
N ARG A 93 0.85 8.30 -18.18
CA ARG A 93 0.15 7.04 -17.82
C ARG A 93 1.08 5.82 -17.89
N ASP A 94 1.92 5.75 -18.89
CA ASP A 94 2.82 4.61 -19.11
C ASP A 94 4.03 4.59 -18.16
N GLU A 95 4.26 5.69 -17.44
CA GLU A 95 5.28 5.79 -16.39
C GLU A 95 4.71 5.43 -14.99
N LEU A 96 3.41 5.28 -14.87
CA LEU A 96 2.74 4.99 -13.61
C LEU A 96 2.39 3.51 -13.48
N PHE A 97 2.48 3.00 -12.26
CA PHE A 97 1.96 1.71 -11.86
C PHE A 97 0.74 1.92 -10.95
N VAL A 98 -0.45 1.74 -11.49
CA VAL A 98 -1.71 2.01 -10.80
C VAL A 98 -2.34 0.72 -10.34
N SER A 99 -2.61 0.61 -9.03
CA SER A 99 -3.28 -0.54 -8.45
C SER A 99 -4.66 -0.18 -7.92
N THR A 100 -5.62 -1.11 -8.08
CA THR A 100 -6.88 -1.08 -7.34
C THR A 100 -7.30 -2.47 -6.89
N LYS A 101 -8.31 -2.53 -6.02
CA LYS A 101 -8.72 -3.74 -5.32
C LYS A 101 -10.22 -3.76 -5.12
N ALA A 102 -10.79 -4.98 -5.02
CA ALA A 102 -12.17 -5.19 -4.57
C ALA A 102 -12.28 -6.39 -3.64
N GLY A 103 -13.28 -6.38 -2.74
CA GLY A 103 -13.54 -7.43 -1.77
C GLY A 103 -14.15 -6.94 -0.46
N HIS A 104 -14.05 -5.65 -0.15
CA HIS A 104 -14.75 -5.02 0.97
C HIS A 104 -16.09 -4.43 0.52
N ASP A 105 -16.91 -4.07 1.50
CA ASP A 105 -18.25 -3.52 1.28
C ASP A 105 -18.17 -2.24 0.41
N MET A 106 -18.95 -2.21 -0.65
CA MET A 106 -18.97 -1.13 -1.62
C MET A 106 -20.37 -0.56 -1.88
N TRP A 107 -21.40 -1.42 -1.90
CA TRP A 107 -22.81 -1.01 -2.04
C TRP A 107 -23.70 -1.96 -1.24
N PRO A 108 -24.93 -1.55 -0.88
CA PRO A 108 -25.85 -2.37 -0.12
C PRO A 108 -26.37 -3.58 -0.92
N GLY A 109 -26.79 -4.61 -0.17
CA GLY A 109 -27.39 -5.82 -0.73
C GLY A 109 -26.37 -6.95 -0.95
N PRO A 110 -26.83 -8.09 -1.48
CA PRO A 110 -26.06 -9.35 -1.43
C PRO A 110 -24.88 -9.42 -2.41
N TYR A 111 -24.69 -8.42 -3.27
CA TYR A 111 -23.66 -8.43 -4.32
C TYR A 111 -22.60 -7.34 -4.14
N GLY A 112 -22.62 -6.63 -3.01
CA GLY A 112 -21.76 -5.45 -2.79
C GLY A 112 -20.47 -5.73 -2.05
N THR A 113 -20.11 -6.98 -1.79
CA THR A 113 -18.95 -7.36 -0.98
C THR A 113 -18.39 -8.72 -1.39
N TRP A 114 -17.22 -9.09 -0.82
CA TRP A 114 -16.54 -10.38 -0.95
C TRP A 114 -15.95 -10.67 -2.34
N GLY A 115 -15.68 -11.96 -2.62
CA GLY A 115 -14.87 -12.42 -3.74
C GLY A 115 -15.62 -12.94 -4.95
N SER A 116 -16.97 -12.82 -5.00
CA SER A 116 -17.75 -13.35 -6.12
C SER A 116 -17.38 -12.71 -7.46
N ARG A 117 -17.50 -13.46 -8.55
CA ARG A 117 -17.32 -12.98 -9.91
C ARG A 117 -18.12 -11.70 -10.18
N LYS A 118 -19.37 -11.67 -9.71
CA LYS A 118 -20.28 -10.53 -9.91
C LYS A 118 -19.73 -9.27 -9.23
N HIS A 119 -19.28 -9.39 -7.97
CA HIS A 119 -18.73 -8.25 -7.21
C HIS A 119 -17.43 -7.74 -7.80
N LEU A 120 -16.46 -8.63 -8.05
CA LEU A 120 -15.15 -8.26 -8.55
C LEU A 120 -15.22 -7.60 -9.94
N THR A 121 -16.02 -8.17 -10.86
CA THR A 121 -16.17 -7.63 -12.20
C THR A 121 -16.86 -6.25 -12.19
N ALA A 122 -17.94 -6.11 -11.43
CA ALA A 122 -18.64 -4.83 -11.30
C ALA A 122 -17.74 -3.76 -10.64
N SER A 123 -17.02 -4.13 -9.59
CA SER A 123 -16.10 -3.25 -8.90
C SER A 123 -14.99 -2.72 -9.81
N LEU A 124 -14.30 -3.60 -10.56
CA LEU A 124 -13.25 -3.16 -11.48
C LEU A 124 -13.79 -2.24 -12.57
N ASN A 125 -14.94 -2.56 -13.17
CA ASN A 125 -15.54 -1.68 -14.17
C ASN A 125 -15.88 -0.30 -13.62
N GLN A 126 -16.37 -0.21 -12.38
CA GLN A 126 -16.62 1.05 -11.70
C GLN A 126 -15.31 1.79 -11.37
N SER A 127 -14.28 1.08 -10.91
CA SER A 127 -12.98 1.63 -10.61
C SER A 127 -12.31 2.26 -11.83
N LEU A 128 -12.30 1.55 -12.96
CA LEU A 128 -11.78 2.07 -14.24
C LEU A 128 -12.50 3.36 -14.66
N LYS A 129 -13.84 3.38 -14.53
CA LYS A 129 -14.63 4.57 -14.84
C LYS A 129 -14.29 5.75 -13.90
N ARG A 130 -14.19 5.52 -12.58
CA ARG A 130 -13.84 6.56 -11.61
C ARG A 130 -12.44 7.12 -11.86
N MET A 131 -11.47 6.25 -12.13
CA MET A 131 -10.09 6.64 -12.38
C MET A 131 -9.83 7.19 -13.78
N ASN A 132 -10.81 7.11 -14.68
CA ASN A 132 -10.67 7.49 -16.09
C ASN A 132 -9.53 6.72 -16.78
N LEU A 133 -9.49 5.40 -16.60
CA LEU A 133 -8.50 4.48 -17.14
C LEU A 133 -9.18 3.36 -17.94
N ASP A 134 -8.50 2.89 -18.97
CA ASP A 134 -8.92 1.72 -19.75
C ASP A 134 -8.50 0.42 -19.06
N TYR A 135 -7.40 0.44 -18.33
CA TYR A 135 -6.86 -0.67 -17.57
C TYR A 135 -6.11 -0.18 -16.31
N VAL A 136 -5.94 -1.06 -15.34
CA VAL A 136 -5.00 -0.89 -14.22
C VAL A 136 -3.78 -1.78 -14.41
N ASP A 137 -2.65 -1.40 -13.82
CA ASP A 137 -1.44 -2.24 -13.90
C ASP A 137 -1.62 -3.50 -13.06
N ILE A 138 -2.25 -3.41 -11.90
CA ILE A 138 -2.56 -4.57 -11.09
C ILE A 138 -3.96 -4.45 -10.44
N PHE A 139 -4.71 -5.55 -10.47
CA PHE A 139 -5.97 -5.70 -9.75
C PHE A 139 -5.85 -6.74 -8.65
N TYR A 140 -6.23 -6.39 -7.41
CA TYR A 140 -6.15 -7.30 -6.28
C TYR A 140 -7.52 -7.85 -5.87
N SER A 141 -7.55 -9.15 -5.54
CA SER A 141 -8.52 -9.63 -4.56
C SER A 141 -8.12 -9.08 -3.19
N HIS A 142 -8.94 -8.17 -2.63
CA HIS A 142 -8.57 -7.33 -1.48
C HIS A 142 -8.51 -8.10 -0.16
N ARG A 143 -9.23 -9.22 -0.08
CA ARG A 143 -9.21 -10.15 1.04
C ARG A 143 -9.67 -11.53 0.59
N TYR A 144 -9.25 -12.54 1.34
CA TYR A 144 -9.79 -13.88 1.19
C TYR A 144 -11.28 -13.90 1.55
N ASP A 145 -12.09 -14.59 0.72
CA ASP A 145 -13.51 -14.83 0.96
C ASP A 145 -13.68 -16.31 1.36
N PRO A 146 -14.05 -16.60 2.63
CA PRO A 146 -14.21 -17.97 3.08
C PRO A 146 -15.48 -18.65 2.58
N GLU A 147 -16.48 -17.88 2.11
CA GLU A 147 -17.78 -18.39 1.68
C GLU A 147 -17.87 -18.63 0.17
N THR A 148 -17.08 -17.89 -0.63
CA THR A 148 -17.03 -18.11 -2.08
C THR A 148 -16.00 -19.20 -2.41
N PRO A 149 -16.33 -20.18 -3.27
CA PRO A 149 -15.32 -21.10 -3.81
C PRO A 149 -14.12 -20.32 -4.36
N LEU A 150 -12.93 -20.63 -3.86
CA LEU A 150 -11.72 -19.86 -4.19
C LEU A 150 -11.48 -19.79 -5.71
N GLU A 151 -11.83 -20.87 -6.41
CA GLU A 151 -11.69 -20.99 -7.86
C GLU A 151 -12.55 -19.97 -8.61
N GLU A 152 -13.74 -19.58 -8.10
CA GLU A 152 -14.57 -18.54 -8.70
C GLU A 152 -13.86 -17.18 -8.65
N THR A 153 -13.29 -16.84 -7.49
CA THR A 153 -12.50 -15.62 -7.33
C THR A 153 -11.30 -15.63 -8.25
N LEU A 154 -10.53 -16.70 -8.26
CA LEU A 154 -9.29 -16.79 -9.05
C LEU A 154 -9.55 -16.82 -10.54
N GLN A 155 -10.58 -17.56 -11.00
CA GLN A 155 -10.99 -17.53 -12.41
C GLN A 155 -11.43 -16.13 -12.84
N THR A 156 -12.06 -15.37 -11.95
CA THR A 156 -12.42 -13.99 -12.25
C THR A 156 -11.18 -13.12 -12.46
N LEU A 157 -10.12 -13.29 -11.64
CA LEU A 157 -8.85 -12.59 -11.84
C LEU A 157 -8.19 -12.98 -13.17
N VAL A 158 -8.21 -14.25 -13.55
CA VAL A 158 -7.71 -14.74 -14.85
C VAL A 158 -8.48 -14.06 -16.00
N ASP A 159 -9.81 -14.04 -15.91
CA ASP A 159 -10.66 -13.43 -16.96
C ASP A 159 -10.43 -11.92 -17.08
N ILE A 160 -10.17 -11.22 -15.99
CA ILE A 160 -9.85 -9.79 -15.97
C ILE A 160 -8.55 -9.50 -16.73
N VAL A 161 -7.51 -10.30 -16.53
CA VAL A 161 -6.25 -10.18 -17.27
C VAL A 161 -6.48 -10.47 -18.76
N ARG A 162 -7.18 -11.55 -19.08
CA ARG A 162 -7.49 -11.93 -20.48
C ARG A 162 -8.33 -10.89 -21.22
N GLN A 163 -9.16 -10.13 -20.48
CA GLN A 163 -9.93 -8.99 -21.02
C GLN A 163 -9.08 -7.71 -21.19
N GLY A 164 -7.82 -7.71 -20.74
CA GLY A 164 -6.96 -6.53 -20.79
C GLY A 164 -7.34 -5.41 -19.82
N LYS A 165 -8.18 -5.70 -18.80
CA LYS A 165 -8.61 -4.70 -17.80
C LYS A 165 -7.61 -4.56 -16.65
N ALA A 166 -6.72 -5.52 -16.48
CA ALA A 166 -5.54 -5.44 -15.63
C ALA A 166 -4.39 -6.15 -16.34
N LEU A 167 -3.16 -5.63 -16.21
CA LEU A 167 -1.97 -6.28 -16.75
C LEU A 167 -1.55 -7.45 -15.87
N TYR A 168 -1.69 -7.29 -14.56
CA TYR A 168 -1.32 -8.27 -13.54
C TYR A 168 -2.43 -8.40 -12.50
N VAL A 169 -2.37 -9.46 -11.72
CA VAL A 169 -3.21 -9.65 -10.53
C VAL A 169 -2.38 -9.81 -9.28
N GLY A 170 -2.99 -9.54 -8.15
CA GLY A 170 -2.43 -9.74 -6.82
C GLY A 170 -3.47 -10.24 -5.84
N ILE A 171 -3.00 -10.71 -4.71
CA ILE A 171 -3.83 -11.12 -3.57
C ILE A 171 -3.44 -10.34 -2.33
N SER A 172 -4.39 -10.10 -1.45
CA SER A 172 -4.15 -9.38 -0.20
C SER A 172 -4.82 -10.09 0.97
N LYS A 173 -4.10 -10.19 2.09
CA LYS A 173 -4.62 -10.77 3.35
C LYS A 173 -5.17 -12.20 3.20
N TYR A 174 -4.59 -12.99 2.33
CA TYR A 174 -4.90 -14.40 2.20
C TYR A 174 -4.17 -15.20 3.28
N PRO A 175 -4.84 -16.15 3.97
CA PRO A 175 -4.15 -17.09 4.83
C PRO A 175 -3.14 -17.92 4.01
N PRO A 176 -2.08 -18.48 4.63
CA PRO A 176 -1.02 -19.19 3.91
C PRO A 176 -1.53 -20.29 2.97
N GLU A 177 -2.48 -21.09 3.42
CA GLU A 177 -3.04 -22.17 2.62
C GLU A 177 -3.86 -21.68 1.42
N ALA A 178 -4.67 -20.64 1.60
CA ALA A 178 -5.42 -20.03 0.50
C ALA A 178 -4.48 -19.32 -0.49
N ALA A 179 -3.42 -18.67 -0.02
CA ALA A 179 -2.40 -18.08 -0.88
C ALA A 179 -1.67 -19.16 -1.71
N ARG A 180 -1.32 -20.29 -1.09
CA ARG A 180 -0.70 -21.43 -1.80
C ARG A 180 -1.59 -21.93 -2.95
N LYS A 181 -2.89 -22.12 -2.69
CA LYS A 181 -3.86 -22.53 -3.70
C LYS A 181 -4.01 -21.47 -4.81
N ALA A 182 -4.03 -20.18 -4.41
CA ALA A 182 -4.14 -19.08 -5.37
C ALA A 182 -2.93 -19.03 -6.31
N TYR A 183 -1.71 -19.15 -5.81
CA TYR A 183 -0.52 -19.20 -6.64
C TYR A 183 -0.54 -20.38 -7.63
N ALA A 184 -0.90 -21.59 -7.16
CA ALA A 184 -1.00 -22.76 -8.01
C ALA A 184 -2.03 -22.56 -9.12
N TYR A 185 -3.25 -22.12 -8.76
CA TYR A 185 -4.32 -21.91 -9.72
C TYR A 185 -3.95 -20.89 -10.80
N LEU A 186 -3.44 -19.72 -10.38
CA LEU A 186 -3.07 -18.66 -11.33
C LEU A 186 -1.95 -19.12 -12.27
N LYS A 187 -0.97 -19.83 -11.76
CA LYS A 187 0.13 -20.42 -12.54
C LYS A 187 -0.39 -21.44 -13.58
N ASP A 188 -1.33 -22.30 -13.20
CA ASP A 188 -1.92 -23.31 -14.10
C ASP A 188 -2.77 -22.66 -15.22
N HIS A 189 -3.12 -21.38 -15.06
CA HIS A 189 -3.86 -20.59 -16.06
C HIS A 189 -3.00 -19.55 -16.79
N ASP A 190 -1.66 -19.64 -16.67
CA ASP A 190 -0.67 -18.72 -17.28
C ASP A 190 -0.86 -17.25 -16.85
N VAL A 191 -1.33 -17.02 -15.62
CA VAL A 191 -1.47 -15.69 -15.03
C VAL A 191 -0.51 -15.53 -13.87
N ILE A 192 0.27 -14.44 -13.91
CA ILE A 192 1.23 -14.13 -12.85
C ILE A 192 0.50 -13.44 -11.69
N CYS A 193 0.56 -14.05 -10.48
CA CYS A 193 0.29 -13.33 -9.24
C CYS A 193 1.49 -12.44 -8.94
N LEU A 194 1.46 -11.21 -9.41
CA LEU A 194 2.63 -10.31 -9.35
C LEU A 194 3.00 -9.94 -7.92
N LEU A 195 2.00 -9.64 -7.08
CA LEU A 195 2.21 -9.12 -5.74
C LEU A 195 1.29 -9.79 -4.71
N TYR A 196 1.87 -10.06 -3.54
CA TYR A 196 1.11 -10.24 -2.30
C TYR A 196 1.14 -8.94 -1.51
N GLN A 197 -0.02 -8.41 -1.12
CA GLN A 197 -0.11 -7.22 -0.28
C GLN A 197 -0.55 -7.60 1.14
N GLY A 198 0.33 -7.39 2.13
CA GLY A 198 0.12 -7.77 3.53
C GLY A 198 0.34 -6.63 4.52
N ARG A 199 -0.34 -6.70 5.69
CA ARG A 199 -0.05 -5.81 6.80
C ARG A 199 1.26 -6.24 7.44
N TYR A 200 2.28 -5.38 7.37
CA TYR A 200 3.59 -5.70 7.93
C TYR A 200 4.27 -4.44 8.47
N ASN A 201 4.72 -4.48 9.71
CA ASN A 201 5.44 -3.42 10.41
C ASN A 201 6.09 -3.97 11.69
N LEU A 202 6.86 -3.17 12.40
CA LEU A 202 7.56 -3.55 13.64
C LEU A 202 6.63 -4.17 14.69
N LEU A 203 5.36 -3.73 14.78
CA LEU A 203 4.37 -4.19 15.76
C LEU A 203 3.47 -5.33 15.24
N ASN A 204 3.54 -5.65 13.96
CA ASN A 204 2.79 -6.75 13.37
C ASN A 204 3.70 -7.50 12.38
N ARG A 205 4.23 -8.63 12.81
CA ARG A 205 5.16 -9.49 12.05
C ARG A 205 4.51 -10.75 11.52
N GLU A 206 3.19 -10.82 11.58
CA GLU A 206 2.41 -12.00 11.15
C GLU A 206 2.81 -12.54 9.75
N PRO A 207 3.02 -11.72 8.70
CA PRO A 207 3.44 -12.25 7.39
C PRO A 207 4.81 -12.94 7.40
N GLU A 208 5.71 -12.51 8.27
CA GLU A 208 7.01 -13.16 8.48
C GLU A 208 6.85 -14.45 9.28
N GLU A 209 6.14 -14.39 10.40
CA GLU A 209 5.92 -15.52 11.33
C GLU A 209 5.13 -16.66 10.67
N GLN A 210 4.16 -16.35 9.81
CA GLN A 210 3.38 -17.33 9.06
C GLN A 210 4.04 -17.78 7.75
N GLY A 211 5.24 -17.29 7.43
CA GLY A 211 5.98 -17.65 6.23
C GLY A 211 5.40 -17.09 4.92
N ILE A 212 4.53 -16.09 4.97
CA ILE A 212 3.90 -15.47 3.79
C ILE A 212 4.96 -14.78 2.90
N LEU A 213 5.94 -14.10 3.50
CA LEU A 213 7.04 -13.45 2.77
C LEU A 213 7.80 -14.47 1.92
N GLN A 214 8.19 -15.59 2.55
CA GLN A 214 8.92 -16.66 1.91
C GLN A 214 8.07 -17.33 0.82
N GLN A 215 6.81 -17.62 1.11
CA GLN A 215 5.87 -18.22 0.16
C GLN A 215 5.67 -17.35 -1.09
N ALA A 216 5.54 -16.03 -0.93
CA ALA A 216 5.44 -15.10 -2.06
C ALA A 216 6.70 -15.17 -2.94
N ALA A 217 7.88 -15.11 -2.34
CA ALA A 217 9.15 -15.16 -3.05
C ALA A 217 9.36 -16.50 -3.81
N GLU A 218 9.02 -17.63 -3.20
CA GLU A 218 9.11 -18.95 -3.82
C GLU A 218 8.22 -19.06 -5.07
N ASN A 219 7.04 -18.44 -5.03
CA ASN A 219 6.12 -18.37 -6.15
C ASN A 219 6.43 -17.25 -7.16
N GLY A 220 7.54 -16.53 -6.98
CA GLY A 220 7.94 -15.45 -7.88
C GLY A 220 7.13 -14.17 -7.75
N SER A 221 6.38 -14.02 -6.68
CA SER A 221 5.58 -12.85 -6.35
C SER A 221 6.39 -11.89 -5.47
N GLY A 222 6.23 -10.58 -5.66
CA GLY A 222 6.76 -9.59 -4.74
C GLY A 222 5.86 -9.41 -3.52
N PHE A 223 6.42 -8.92 -2.41
CA PHE A 223 5.64 -8.58 -1.22
C PHE A 223 5.59 -7.07 -1.03
N VAL A 224 4.38 -6.53 -0.84
CA VAL A 224 4.15 -5.10 -0.59
C VAL A 224 3.52 -4.94 0.79
N ALA A 225 4.19 -4.17 1.66
CA ALA A 225 3.74 -3.93 3.02
C ALA A 225 2.78 -2.74 3.09
N PHE A 226 1.56 -2.94 3.59
CA PHE A 226 0.67 -1.84 3.94
C PHE A 226 0.65 -1.58 5.46
N SER A 227 0.21 -0.39 5.86
CA SER A 227 0.26 0.10 7.26
C SER A 227 1.67 0.01 7.88
N PRO A 228 2.72 0.44 7.19
CA PRO A 228 4.10 0.30 7.67
C PRO A 228 4.36 1.04 8.97
N LEU A 229 3.61 2.12 9.23
CA LEU A 229 3.69 2.93 10.45
C LEU A 229 2.60 2.60 11.48
N ALA A 230 1.97 1.40 11.39
CA ALA A 230 0.94 0.94 12.33
C ALA A 230 -0.13 2.02 12.61
N GLN A 231 -0.66 2.66 11.58
CA GLN A 231 -1.66 3.75 11.66
C GLN A 231 -1.16 4.99 12.43
N GLY A 232 0.15 5.20 12.51
CA GLY A 232 0.79 6.33 13.18
C GLY A 232 1.35 5.99 14.56
N LEU A 233 1.17 4.78 15.08
CA LEU A 233 1.78 4.34 16.34
C LEU A 233 3.32 4.33 16.26
N LEU A 234 3.89 4.02 15.11
CA LEU A 234 5.33 4.06 14.84
C LEU A 234 5.78 5.44 14.33
N THR A 235 5.31 6.48 15.02
CA THR A 235 5.73 7.88 14.84
C THR A 235 5.86 8.55 16.21
N ASN A 236 6.46 9.72 16.27
CA ASN A 236 6.58 10.51 17.49
C ASN A 236 5.24 11.07 18.00
N ARG A 237 4.14 10.85 17.25
CA ARG A 237 2.83 11.48 17.49
C ARG A 237 2.22 11.13 18.85
N TYR A 238 2.44 9.89 19.32
CA TYR A 238 1.83 9.39 20.56
C TYR A 238 2.77 9.38 21.78
N LEU A 239 4.04 9.77 21.63
CA LEU A 239 5.04 9.78 22.70
C LEU A 239 4.67 10.68 23.89
N LYS A 240 3.90 11.75 23.64
CA LYS A 240 3.49 12.73 24.66
C LYS A 240 1.99 12.64 25.01
N GLY A 241 1.33 11.54 24.65
CA GLY A 241 -0.11 11.34 24.83
C GLY A 241 -0.87 11.25 23.50
N ILE A 242 -2.19 11.27 23.57
CA ILE A 242 -3.07 11.17 22.40
C ILE A 242 -3.45 12.56 21.92
N PRO A 243 -2.94 13.05 20.77
CA PRO A 243 -3.33 14.34 20.21
C PRO A 243 -4.82 14.36 19.80
N GLU A 244 -5.49 15.49 19.97
CA GLU A 244 -6.92 15.66 19.64
C GLU A 244 -7.22 15.41 18.15
N ASP A 245 -6.28 15.71 17.27
CA ASP A 245 -6.36 15.49 15.83
C ASP A 245 -5.89 14.10 15.39
N SER A 246 -5.56 13.20 16.33
CA SER A 246 -5.08 11.85 16.04
C SER A 246 -6.17 10.91 15.55
N ARG A 247 -5.79 9.80 14.90
CA ARG A 247 -6.72 8.74 14.49
C ARG A 247 -7.44 8.09 15.68
N ILE A 248 -6.77 8.01 16.83
CA ILE A 248 -7.37 7.52 18.09
C ILE A 248 -8.47 8.50 18.54
N ALA A 249 -8.20 9.80 18.58
CA ALA A 249 -9.15 10.80 19.05
C ALA A 249 -10.37 10.95 18.13
N ARG A 250 -10.17 10.82 16.81
CA ARG A 250 -11.27 10.92 15.82
C ARG A 250 -12.20 9.70 15.81
N GLY A 251 -11.85 8.62 16.52
CA GLY A 251 -12.59 7.37 16.50
C GLY A 251 -12.48 6.68 15.12
N GLY A 252 -12.05 5.45 15.06
CA GLY A 252 -11.86 4.74 13.80
C GLY A 252 -11.29 3.35 14.02
N PHE A 253 -10.47 2.91 13.08
CA PHE A 253 -9.84 1.59 13.15
C PHE A 253 -8.81 1.47 14.28
N LEU A 254 -8.16 2.57 14.68
CA LEU A 254 -7.23 2.60 15.81
C LEU A 254 -7.98 3.10 17.05
N LYS A 255 -8.27 2.18 17.97
CA LYS A 255 -8.97 2.47 19.21
C LYS A 255 -7.98 2.83 20.33
N LYS A 256 -8.46 3.57 21.34
CA LYS A 256 -7.64 4.01 22.50
C LYS A 256 -7.04 2.82 23.25
N GLU A 257 -7.80 1.74 23.36
CA GLU A 257 -7.41 0.52 24.04
C GLU A 257 -6.22 -0.21 23.37
N ALA A 258 -5.94 0.10 22.11
CA ALA A 258 -4.77 -0.43 21.39
C ALA A 258 -3.45 0.19 21.86
N LEU A 259 -3.48 1.39 22.47
CA LEU A 259 -2.29 2.04 23.04
C LEU A 259 -2.17 1.69 24.53
N THR A 260 -1.73 0.47 24.83
CA THR A 260 -1.43 0.04 26.20
C THR A 260 -0.16 0.68 26.72
N GLU A 261 0.03 0.69 28.05
CA GLU A 261 1.27 1.19 28.65
C GLU A 261 2.51 0.41 28.16
N ASP A 262 2.41 -0.93 28.06
CA ASP A 262 3.49 -1.77 27.54
C ASP A 262 3.86 -1.37 26.10
N LEU A 263 2.86 -1.21 25.23
CA LEU A 263 3.10 -0.78 23.86
C LEU A 263 3.74 0.61 23.80
N LEU A 264 3.29 1.54 24.65
CA LEU A 264 3.86 2.88 24.71
C LEU A 264 5.35 2.82 25.13
N GLN A 265 5.70 1.99 26.10
CA GLN A 265 7.10 1.81 26.51
C GLN A 265 7.96 1.20 25.41
N LYS A 266 7.42 0.23 24.63
CA LYS A 266 8.08 -0.30 23.43
C LYS A 266 8.33 0.80 22.39
N ILE A 267 7.32 1.62 22.11
CA ILE A 267 7.42 2.75 21.15
C ILE A 267 8.48 3.76 21.61
N ILE A 268 8.51 4.12 22.91
CA ILE A 268 9.53 5.03 23.47
C ILE A 268 10.95 4.47 23.31
N ARG A 269 11.13 3.16 23.54
CA ARG A 269 12.44 2.51 23.38
C ARG A 269 12.86 2.46 21.90
N LEU A 270 11.93 2.19 20.98
CA LEU A 270 12.18 2.24 19.53
C LEU A 270 12.53 3.65 19.07
N ASP A 271 11.86 4.69 19.60
CA ASP A 271 12.16 6.09 19.27
C ASP A 271 13.56 6.50 19.70
N ARG A 272 14.02 6.05 20.88
CA ARG A 272 15.40 6.28 21.33
C ARG A 272 16.42 5.66 20.36
N LEU A 273 16.20 4.41 19.97
CA LEU A 273 17.07 3.75 18.99
C LEU A 273 17.06 4.49 17.64
N ALA A 274 15.89 4.96 17.20
CA ALA A 274 15.80 5.77 15.97
C ALA A 274 16.62 7.06 16.08
N CYS A 275 16.54 7.78 17.22
CA CYS A 275 17.36 8.97 17.47
C CYS A 275 18.87 8.67 17.46
N GLU A 276 19.31 7.55 18.03
CA GLU A 276 20.71 7.10 18.00
C GLU A 276 21.19 6.84 16.57
N ARG A 277 20.30 6.41 15.69
CA ARG A 277 20.55 6.23 14.25
C ARG A 277 20.50 7.54 13.44
N GLY A 278 20.16 8.66 14.08
CA GLY A 278 19.92 9.94 13.38
C GLY A 278 18.63 9.96 12.55
N GLN A 279 17.67 9.10 12.86
CA GLN A 279 16.39 8.98 12.19
C GLN A 279 15.23 9.30 13.12
N SER A 280 14.09 9.72 12.59
CA SER A 280 12.83 9.66 13.31
C SER A 280 12.36 8.20 13.44
N LEU A 281 11.44 7.93 14.37
CA LEU A 281 10.83 6.61 14.52
C LEU A 281 10.12 6.16 13.22
N ALA A 282 9.50 7.08 12.50
CA ALA A 282 8.85 6.79 11.22
C ALA A 282 9.88 6.37 10.16
N GLU A 283 10.96 7.13 10.00
CA GLU A 283 12.06 6.82 9.08
C GLU A 283 12.68 5.45 9.39
N MET A 284 13.03 5.20 10.66
CA MET A 284 13.58 3.91 11.08
C MET A 284 12.61 2.76 10.83
N SER A 285 11.31 2.95 11.09
CA SER A 285 10.31 1.89 10.88
C SER A 285 10.14 1.54 9.40
N LEU A 286 10.17 2.52 8.51
CA LEU A 286 10.16 2.30 7.06
C LEU A 286 11.46 1.66 6.59
N ALA A 287 12.61 2.16 7.07
CA ALA A 287 13.93 1.60 6.77
C ALA A 287 14.04 0.13 7.18
N TRP A 288 13.50 -0.23 8.35
CA TRP A 288 13.50 -1.61 8.84
C TRP A 288 12.73 -2.56 7.91
N LEU A 289 11.56 -2.14 7.42
CA LEU A 289 10.82 -2.92 6.42
C LEU A 289 11.61 -3.07 5.12
N LEU A 290 12.22 -1.98 4.66
CA LEU A 290 12.99 -1.95 3.42
C LEU A 290 14.34 -2.67 3.55
N ALA A 291 14.87 -2.86 4.75
CA ALA A 291 16.04 -3.71 4.99
C ALA A 291 15.74 -5.20 4.79
N HIS A 292 14.46 -5.61 4.87
CA HIS A 292 14.07 -7.00 4.66
C HIS A 292 14.13 -7.36 3.17
N PRO A 293 14.93 -8.37 2.76
CA PRO A 293 15.20 -8.66 1.34
C PRO A 293 13.98 -9.12 0.54
N LEU A 294 12.94 -9.62 1.23
CA LEU A 294 11.71 -10.09 0.58
C LEU A 294 10.63 -9.00 0.48
N VAL A 295 10.85 -7.81 1.03
CA VAL A 295 9.93 -6.67 0.90
C VAL A 295 10.28 -5.89 -0.36
N THR A 296 9.37 -5.87 -1.31
CA THR A 296 9.53 -5.14 -2.57
C THR A 296 9.28 -3.65 -2.38
N SER A 297 8.20 -3.30 -1.70
CA SER A 297 7.78 -1.90 -1.51
C SER A 297 6.98 -1.74 -0.23
N VAL A 298 6.99 -0.54 0.34
CA VAL A 298 6.12 -0.15 1.46
C VAL A 298 5.12 0.91 1.01
N ILE A 299 3.85 0.71 1.33
CA ILE A 299 2.78 1.66 1.00
C ILE A 299 2.63 2.63 2.16
N VAL A 300 3.02 3.87 1.97
CA VAL A 300 2.83 4.96 2.92
C VAL A 300 1.57 5.75 2.60
N GLY A 301 0.84 6.18 3.63
CA GLY A 301 -0.18 7.21 3.51
C GLY A 301 0.38 8.54 4.01
N ALA A 302 0.03 9.64 3.37
CA ALA A 302 0.46 10.97 3.76
C ALA A 302 -0.71 11.96 3.83
N SER A 303 -0.78 12.77 4.90
CA SER A 303 -1.76 13.84 5.04
C SER A 303 -1.29 15.15 4.39
N SER A 304 0.02 15.32 4.19
CA SER A 304 0.63 16.49 3.57
C SER A 304 1.88 16.11 2.76
N VAL A 305 2.38 17.06 1.97
CA VAL A 305 3.64 16.94 1.22
C VAL A 305 4.83 16.79 2.17
N GLU A 306 4.85 17.55 3.27
CA GLU A 306 5.91 17.50 4.28
C GLU A 306 6.02 16.09 4.91
N GLN A 307 4.88 15.49 5.25
CA GLN A 307 4.87 14.12 5.78
C GLN A 307 5.40 13.11 4.76
N LEU A 308 5.08 13.29 3.48
CA LEU A 308 5.60 12.43 2.42
C LEU A 308 7.11 12.64 2.25
N ALA A 309 7.59 13.88 2.31
CA ALA A 309 9.01 14.21 2.28
C ALA A 309 9.76 13.56 3.43
N ASP A 310 9.22 13.62 4.65
CA ASP A 310 9.82 12.97 5.82
C ASP A 310 9.87 11.44 5.65
N ASN A 311 8.81 10.82 5.12
CA ASN A 311 8.82 9.38 4.86
C ASN A 311 9.91 8.97 3.84
N LEU A 312 10.21 9.80 2.85
CA LEU A 312 11.25 9.52 1.84
C LEU A 312 12.66 9.54 2.43
N LYS A 313 12.92 10.27 3.52
CA LYS A 313 14.21 10.27 4.23
C LYS A 313 14.58 8.88 4.77
N ALA A 314 13.61 7.98 4.94
CA ALA A 314 13.90 6.60 5.31
C ALA A 314 14.88 5.90 4.35
N LEU A 315 14.91 6.32 3.07
CA LEU A 315 15.81 5.77 2.05
C LEU A 315 17.28 6.15 2.26
N GLU A 316 17.57 7.18 3.04
CA GLU A 316 18.94 7.65 3.28
C GLU A 316 19.74 6.68 4.15
N ASN A 317 19.08 5.90 5.02
CA ASN A 317 19.73 4.93 5.89
C ASN A 317 18.84 3.70 6.12
N ILE A 318 18.87 2.74 5.20
CA ILE A 318 18.12 1.47 5.29
C ILE A 318 18.96 0.31 5.89
N SER A 319 20.21 0.54 6.24
CA SER A 319 21.09 -0.50 6.78
C SER A 319 20.92 -0.61 8.29
N PHE A 320 20.94 -1.84 8.81
CA PHE A 320 20.91 -2.12 10.25
C PHE A 320 22.10 -3.01 10.63
N SER A 321 22.79 -2.65 11.70
CA SER A 321 23.79 -3.52 12.31
C SER A 321 23.11 -4.72 13.00
N GLN A 322 23.88 -5.76 13.26
CA GLN A 322 23.38 -6.92 14.01
C GLN A 322 22.92 -6.53 15.43
N GLU A 323 23.61 -5.60 16.07
CA GLU A 323 23.27 -5.09 17.41
C GLU A 323 21.93 -4.34 17.39
N GLU A 324 21.70 -3.47 16.41
CA GLU A 324 20.42 -2.77 16.24
C GLU A 324 19.25 -3.74 16.01
N GLN A 325 19.45 -4.76 15.16
CA GLN A 325 18.44 -5.78 14.94
C GLN A 325 18.11 -6.58 16.20
N GLN A 326 19.11 -6.96 16.99
CA GLN A 326 18.93 -7.63 18.27
C GLN A 326 18.22 -6.73 19.29
N THR A 327 18.57 -5.45 19.33
CA THR A 327 17.91 -4.46 20.19
C THR A 327 16.43 -4.29 19.82
N ILE A 328 16.10 -4.17 18.54
CA ILE A 328 14.72 -4.12 18.07
C ILE A 328 13.96 -5.38 18.49
N GLN A 329 14.56 -6.56 18.30
CA GLN A 329 13.95 -7.82 18.70
C GLN A 329 13.68 -7.89 20.20
N ALA A 330 14.63 -7.47 21.03
CA ALA A 330 14.49 -7.44 22.48
C ALA A 330 13.46 -6.40 22.98
N ILE A 331 13.24 -5.32 22.23
CA ILE A 331 12.21 -4.32 22.56
C ILE A 331 10.81 -4.89 22.27
N LEU A 332 10.67 -5.66 21.21
CA LEU A 332 9.37 -6.14 20.72
C LEU A 332 8.87 -7.41 21.46
N GLN A 333 9.75 -8.18 22.08
CA GLN A 333 9.41 -9.29 22.99
C GLN A 333 8.72 -8.79 24.27
#